data_1a7886b65c6f78f3c385f19dd5986707
#
_entry.id   1a7886b65c6f78f3c385f19dd5986707
#
_cell.length_a   1.000
_cell.length_b   1.000
_cell.length_c   1.000
_cell.angle_alpha   90.00
_cell.angle_beta   90.00
_cell.angle_gamma   90.00
#
_symmetry.space_group_name_H-M   'P 1'
#
loop_
_entity.id
_entity.type
_entity.pdbx_description
1 polymer ?
#
loop_
_entity_poly.entity_id
_entity_poly.type
_entity_poly.pdbx_seq_one_letter_code
_entity_poly.pdbx_strand_id
1 'polypeptide(L)'
;MLRLLPAAAFLLVAATGAAAQSPLVAEVEVVATRYHENPRRLDALRDGLERAVQGDPHAADLVALARVWFIWGDIRAATAEQRLEAYDRGRQAASRAIAQAPRNATARFWFATNTARWGQTKGVLRSLALLPTVQEEIRTILELDPTFTAVYALAGNVFYEVPGLLGGDLGKAEEMFWKGLEQDPKFTGLRVGLGKTLIKTGRIAEARYQLQAVLDERAPTNLADWTLKDSPEAKALLNGIRGRS
;
A
#
# COMPACT_ATOMS: atom_id res chain seq x y z
N MET A 1 -37.91 -42.47 51.88
CA MET A 1 -37.85 -41.16 51.28
C MET A 1 -36.41 -40.89 50.90
N LEU A 2 -36.04 -41.09 49.61
CA LEU A 2 -34.69 -40.93 49.07
C LEU A 2 -34.65 -39.59 48.31
N ARG A 3 -33.88 -38.65 48.81
CA ARG A 3 -33.70 -37.35 48.17
C ARG A 3 -32.56 -37.42 47.10
N LEU A 4 -32.92 -37.32 45.85
CA LEU A 4 -31.98 -37.14 44.71
C LEU A 4 -31.45 -35.70 44.70
N LEU A 5 -30.13 -35.55 44.79
CA LEU A 5 -29.41 -34.27 44.55
C LEU A 5 -29.24 -34.08 43.05
N PRO A 6 -29.45 -32.88 42.52
CA PRO A 6 -29.18 -32.59 41.12
C PRO A 6 -27.67 -32.44 40.86
N ALA A 7 -27.16 -33.14 39.84
CA ALA A 7 -25.82 -32.99 39.34
C ALA A 7 -25.69 -31.62 38.61
N ALA A 8 -24.87 -30.71 39.15
CA ALA A 8 -24.52 -29.49 38.50
C ALA A 8 -23.52 -29.79 37.36
N ALA A 9 -23.96 -29.67 36.13
CA ALA A 9 -23.08 -29.70 34.95
C ALA A 9 -22.29 -28.39 34.88
N PHE A 10 -20.99 -28.45 35.14
CA PHE A 10 -20.07 -27.37 34.89
C PHE A 10 -19.82 -27.30 33.36
N LEU A 11 -20.42 -26.33 32.69
CA LEU A 11 -20.06 -25.96 31.34
C LEU A 11 -18.70 -25.23 31.39
N LEU A 12 -17.64 -25.94 30.98
CA LEU A 12 -16.34 -25.35 30.73
C LEU A 12 -16.47 -24.49 29.44
N VAL A 13 -16.71 -23.19 29.59
CA VAL A 13 -16.57 -22.26 28.48
C VAL A 13 -15.06 -22.10 28.24
N ALA A 14 -14.55 -22.82 27.25
CA ALA A 14 -13.22 -22.57 26.74
C ALA A 14 -13.23 -21.15 26.15
N ALA A 15 -12.66 -20.19 26.89
CA ALA A 15 -12.32 -18.88 26.35
C ALA A 15 -11.25 -19.12 25.26
N THR A 16 -11.66 -19.16 24.00
CA THR A 16 -10.74 -19.04 22.89
C THR A 16 -10.21 -17.59 22.95
N GLY A 17 -9.09 -17.43 23.65
CA GLY A 17 -8.37 -16.18 23.68
C GLY A 17 -8.00 -15.82 22.24
N ALA A 18 -8.61 -14.77 21.70
CA ALA A 18 -8.12 -14.19 20.45
C ALA A 18 -6.62 -13.92 20.62
N ALA A 19 -5.81 -14.46 19.74
CA ALA A 19 -4.37 -14.22 19.77
C ALA A 19 -4.13 -12.71 19.78
N ALA A 20 -3.32 -12.22 20.72
CA ALA A 20 -3.02 -10.79 20.77
C ALA A 20 -2.14 -10.41 19.58
N GLN A 21 -2.44 -9.26 18.98
CA GLN A 21 -1.62 -8.66 17.94
C GLN A 21 -0.15 -8.58 18.38
N SER A 22 0.79 -8.92 17.49
CA SER A 22 2.23 -8.84 17.76
C SER A 22 2.67 -7.39 17.99
N PRO A 23 3.61 -7.12 18.92
CA PRO A 23 4.21 -5.80 19.09
C PRO A 23 4.95 -5.30 17.83
N LEU A 24 5.29 -6.20 16.90
CA LEU A 24 5.91 -5.85 15.62
C LEU A 24 4.99 -4.99 14.74
N VAL A 25 3.66 -5.09 14.88
CA VAL A 25 2.72 -4.25 14.10
C VAL A 25 2.96 -2.77 14.40
N ALA A 26 3.10 -2.40 15.67
CA ALA A 26 3.40 -1.02 16.05
C ALA A 26 4.79 -0.57 15.54
N GLU A 27 5.78 -1.47 15.53
CA GLU A 27 7.09 -1.17 14.99
C GLU A 27 7.06 -0.95 13.46
N VAL A 28 6.22 -1.71 12.73
CA VAL A 28 6.01 -1.50 11.28
C VAL A 28 5.51 -0.09 10.99
N GLU A 29 4.57 0.45 11.79
CA GLU A 29 4.06 1.81 11.58
C GLU A 29 5.18 2.86 11.65
N VAL A 30 6.13 2.70 12.57
CA VAL A 30 7.28 3.59 12.70
C VAL A 30 8.27 3.41 11.54
N VAL A 31 8.66 2.15 11.26
CA VAL A 31 9.68 1.85 10.25
C VAL A 31 9.19 2.16 8.85
N ALA A 32 7.93 1.92 8.55
CA ALA A 32 7.36 2.15 7.21
C ALA A 32 7.36 3.62 6.78
N THR A 33 7.47 4.56 7.70
CA THR A 33 7.60 6.00 7.39
C THR A 33 9.03 6.52 7.50
N ARG A 34 9.96 5.69 8.02
CA ARG A 34 11.36 6.08 8.31
C ARG A 34 12.41 5.06 7.85
N TYR A 35 12.07 4.13 6.96
CA TYR A 35 13.00 3.08 6.51
C TYR A 35 14.26 3.63 5.83
N HIS A 36 14.27 4.89 5.36
CA HIS A 36 15.46 5.54 4.81
C HIS A 36 16.58 5.74 5.85
N GLU A 37 16.26 5.84 7.13
CA GLU A 37 17.23 5.99 8.22
C GLU A 37 18.03 4.69 8.45
N ASN A 38 17.36 3.54 8.39
CA ASN A 38 17.97 2.23 8.52
C ASN A 38 17.17 1.15 7.76
N PRO A 39 17.41 0.97 6.45
CA PRO A 39 16.67 -0.01 5.65
C PRO A 39 16.81 -1.47 6.11
N ARG A 40 17.89 -1.80 6.85
CA ARG A 40 18.09 -3.16 7.39
C ARG A 40 17.05 -3.55 8.45
N ARG A 41 16.40 -2.58 9.09
CA ARG A 41 15.27 -2.87 10.00
C ARG A 41 14.12 -3.60 9.31
N LEU A 42 13.95 -3.39 8.01
CA LEU A 42 12.97 -4.13 7.21
C LEU A 42 13.26 -5.64 7.17
N ASP A 43 14.53 -6.05 7.17
CA ASP A 43 14.92 -7.46 7.19
C ASP A 43 14.48 -8.12 8.51
N ALA A 44 14.77 -7.47 9.65
CA ALA A 44 14.40 -7.97 10.98
C ALA A 44 12.88 -8.02 11.19
N LEU A 45 12.15 -6.99 10.73
CA LEU A 45 10.68 -6.94 10.80
C LEU A 45 10.05 -8.03 9.95
N ARG A 46 10.50 -8.22 8.71
CA ARG A 46 10.05 -9.30 7.84
C ARG A 46 10.22 -10.66 8.54
N ASP A 47 11.43 -10.96 8.99
CA ASP A 47 11.74 -12.25 9.61
C ASP A 47 10.97 -12.47 10.93
N GLY A 48 10.76 -11.40 11.69
CA GLY A 48 9.95 -11.43 12.91
C GLY A 48 8.47 -11.69 12.62
N LEU A 49 7.89 -10.99 11.66
CA LEU A 49 6.50 -11.17 11.24
C LEU A 49 6.26 -12.53 10.57
N GLU A 50 7.20 -13.02 9.74
CA GLU A 50 7.11 -14.37 9.17
C GLU A 50 7.00 -15.44 10.27
N ARG A 51 7.70 -15.28 11.40
CA ARG A 51 7.54 -16.17 12.57
C ARG A 51 6.19 -15.96 13.28
N ALA A 52 5.77 -14.71 13.46
CA ALA A 52 4.54 -14.37 14.15
C ALA A 52 3.29 -14.89 13.43
N VAL A 53 3.33 -15.01 12.09
CA VAL A 53 2.20 -15.48 11.29
C VAL A 53 2.17 -17.00 11.08
N GLN A 54 3.01 -17.76 11.80
CA GLN A 54 2.93 -19.22 11.83
C GLN A 54 1.72 -19.67 12.65
N GLY A 55 1.02 -20.68 12.19
CA GLY A 55 -0.16 -21.22 12.88
C GLY A 55 -1.42 -20.38 12.68
N ASP A 56 -2.00 -19.86 13.76
CA ASP A 56 -3.23 -19.03 13.78
C ASP A 56 -2.89 -17.55 14.02
N PRO A 57 -2.50 -16.81 12.98
CA PRO A 57 -2.06 -15.43 13.09
C PRO A 57 -3.22 -14.46 13.26
N HIS A 58 -2.99 -13.33 13.92
CA HIS A 58 -3.93 -12.22 13.94
C HIS A 58 -3.92 -11.50 12.55
N ALA A 59 -5.09 -11.05 12.09
CA ALA A 59 -5.18 -10.35 10.79
C ALA A 59 -4.26 -9.12 10.68
N ALA A 60 -4.03 -8.40 11.79
CA ALA A 60 -3.12 -7.26 11.82
C ALA A 60 -1.66 -7.64 11.55
N ASP A 61 -1.20 -8.80 12.01
CA ASP A 61 0.17 -9.28 11.74
C ASP A 61 0.35 -9.63 10.26
N LEU A 62 -0.68 -10.22 9.64
CA LEU A 62 -0.70 -10.51 8.21
C LEU A 62 -0.70 -9.23 7.37
N VAL A 63 -1.44 -8.20 7.77
CA VAL A 63 -1.44 -6.88 7.11
C VAL A 63 -0.07 -6.22 7.23
N ALA A 64 0.51 -6.24 8.43
CA ALA A 64 1.85 -5.70 8.68
C ALA A 64 2.91 -6.42 7.83
N LEU A 65 2.84 -7.76 7.75
CA LEU A 65 3.74 -8.55 6.92
C LEU A 65 3.59 -8.21 5.43
N ALA A 66 2.36 -8.06 4.94
CA ALA A 66 2.11 -7.67 3.54
C ALA A 66 2.71 -6.30 3.20
N ARG A 67 2.60 -5.33 4.12
CA ARG A 67 3.23 -4.01 3.99
C ARG A 67 4.76 -4.08 3.99
N VAL A 68 5.34 -4.85 4.92
CA VAL A 68 6.79 -5.00 5.02
C VAL A 68 7.35 -5.67 3.77
N TRP A 69 6.72 -6.72 3.25
CA TRP A 69 7.13 -7.35 2.01
C TRP A 69 7.08 -6.41 0.80
N PHE A 70 6.04 -5.57 0.71
CA PHE A 70 5.96 -4.54 -0.32
C PHE A 70 7.15 -3.58 -0.26
N ILE A 71 7.40 -2.98 0.93
CA ILE A 71 8.50 -2.02 1.11
C ILE A 71 9.85 -2.72 0.89
N TRP A 72 10.00 -3.95 1.36
CA TRP A 72 11.22 -4.74 1.17
C TRP A 72 11.49 -5.00 -0.31
N GLY A 73 10.48 -5.35 -1.07
CA GLY A 73 10.57 -5.53 -2.52
C GLY A 73 11.01 -4.27 -3.28
N ASP A 74 10.52 -3.09 -2.84
CA ASP A 74 10.89 -1.80 -3.43
C ASP A 74 12.31 -1.35 -3.06
N ILE A 75 12.76 -1.62 -1.83
CA ILE A 75 13.93 -0.95 -1.23
C ILE A 75 15.12 -1.90 -1.04
N ARG A 76 14.88 -3.18 -0.76
CA ARG A 76 15.92 -4.15 -0.39
C ARG A 76 16.23 -5.16 -1.47
N ALA A 77 15.24 -5.51 -2.31
CA ALA A 77 15.42 -6.49 -3.37
C ALA A 77 16.39 -5.99 -4.44
N ALA A 78 17.49 -6.73 -4.65
CA ALA A 78 18.52 -6.37 -5.63
C ALA A 78 18.18 -6.87 -7.04
N THR A 79 17.44 -8.00 -7.17
CA THR A 79 17.10 -8.63 -8.44
C THR A 79 15.60 -8.64 -8.72
N ALA A 80 15.21 -8.88 -9.97
CA ALA A 80 13.81 -9.03 -10.36
C ALA A 80 13.15 -10.23 -9.66
N GLU A 81 13.88 -11.33 -9.50
CA GLU A 81 13.42 -12.53 -8.82
C GLU A 81 13.09 -12.25 -7.36
N GLN A 82 13.97 -11.54 -6.65
CA GLN A 82 13.74 -11.13 -5.27
C GLN A 82 12.53 -10.19 -5.13
N ARG A 83 12.33 -9.26 -6.08
CA ARG A 83 11.13 -8.40 -6.11
C ARG A 83 9.87 -9.22 -6.31
N LEU A 84 9.90 -10.16 -7.26
CA LEU A 84 8.76 -11.03 -7.53
C LEU A 84 8.40 -11.88 -6.30
N GLU A 85 9.39 -12.45 -5.63
CA GLU A 85 9.17 -13.20 -4.40
C GLU A 85 8.55 -12.30 -3.32
N ALA A 86 9.13 -11.11 -3.10
CA ALA A 86 8.65 -10.18 -2.08
C ALA A 86 7.18 -9.79 -2.31
N TYR A 87 6.82 -9.37 -3.53
CA TYR A 87 5.44 -9.00 -3.83
C TYR A 87 4.49 -10.19 -3.79
N ASP A 88 4.93 -11.39 -4.16
CA ASP A 88 4.11 -12.60 -4.04
C ASP A 88 3.84 -12.98 -2.58
N ARG A 89 4.87 -12.93 -1.72
CA ARG A 89 4.74 -13.11 -0.27
C ARG A 89 3.80 -12.06 0.35
N GLY A 90 3.97 -10.79 -0.03
CA GLY A 90 3.07 -9.72 0.41
C GLY A 90 1.62 -9.94 -0.01
N ARG A 91 1.39 -10.37 -1.26
CA ARG A 91 0.06 -10.71 -1.78
C ARG A 91 -0.57 -11.88 -1.03
N GLN A 92 0.19 -12.95 -0.75
CA GLN A 92 -0.29 -14.12 0.00
C GLN A 92 -0.66 -13.73 1.45
N ALA A 93 0.17 -12.95 2.13
CA ALA A 93 -0.13 -12.47 3.49
C ALA A 93 -1.42 -11.63 3.51
N ALA A 94 -1.56 -10.68 2.58
CA ALA A 94 -2.77 -9.86 2.46
C ALA A 94 -4.01 -10.68 2.13
N SER A 95 -3.91 -11.69 1.26
CA SER A 95 -5.02 -12.60 0.95
C SER A 95 -5.50 -13.38 2.17
N ARG A 96 -4.57 -13.85 3.02
CA ARG A 96 -4.92 -14.50 4.30
C ARG A 96 -5.60 -13.52 5.25
N ALA A 97 -5.15 -12.27 5.31
CA ALA A 97 -5.80 -11.23 6.13
C ALA A 97 -7.23 -10.94 5.65
N ILE A 98 -7.45 -10.86 4.32
CA ILE A 98 -8.79 -10.67 3.73
C ILE A 98 -9.71 -11.87 4.06
N ALA A 99 -9.19 -13.10 4.03
CA ALA A 99 -9.98 -14.28 4.38
C ALA A 99 -10.49 -14.25 5.83
N GLN A 100 -9.69 -13.69 6.76
CA GLN A 100 -10.10 -13.51 8.17
C GLN A 100 -11.01 -12.28 8.36
N ALA A 101 -10.76 -11.21 7.62
CA ALA A 101 -11.46 -9.92 7.76
C ALA A 101 -11.80 -9.34 6.39
N PRO A 102 -12.88 -9.82 5.71
CA PRO A 102 -13.20 -9.44 4.33
C PRO A 102 -13.48 -7.94 4.12
N ARG A 103 -13.84 -7.22 5.18
CA ARG A 103 -14.10 -5.77 5.15
C ARG A 103 -12.90 -4.91 5.59
N ASN A 104 -11.71 -5.50 5.72
CA ASN A 104 -10.50 -4.76 6.08
C ASN A 104 -9.91 -4.06 4.84
N ALA A 105 -10.14 -2.75 4.72
CA ALA A 105 -9.66 -1.93 3.63
C ALA A 105 -8.13 -1.95 3.50
N THR A 106 -7.40 -1.96 4.62
CA THR A 106 -5.93 -2.00 4.62
C THR A 106 -5.38 -3.33 4.08
N ALA A 107 -6.01 -4.47 4.43
CA ALA A 107 -5.63 -5.77 3.88
C ALA A 107 -5.82 -5.79 2.35
N ARG A 108 -6.96 -5.30 1.87
CA ARG A 108 -7.28 -5.18 0.43
C ARG A 108 -6.31 -4.27 -0.29
N PHE A 109 -5.95 -3.14 0.31
CA PHE A 109 -4.97 -2.21 -0.24
C PHE A 109 -3.60 -2.88 -0.44
N TRP A 110 -3.09 -3.61 0.56
CA TRP A 110 -1.81 -4.30 0.41
C TRP A 110 -1.88 -5.48 -0.56
N PHE A 111 -3.04 -6.14 -0.67
CA PHE A 111 -3.25 -7.15 -1.71
C PHE A 111 -3.20 -6.53 -3.11
N ALA A 112 -3.94 -5.45 -3.35
CA ALA A 112 -3.98 -4.76 -4.64
C ALA A 112 -2.60 -4.22 -5.04
N THR A 113 -1.92 -3.56 -4.11
CA THR A 113 -0.61 -2.92 -4.36
C THR A 113 0.48 -3.97 -4.66
N ASN A 114 0.57 -5.04 -3.86
CA ASN A 114 1.51 -6.14 -4.13
C ASN A 114 1.17 -6.84 -5.45
N THR A 115 -0.12 -7.03 -5.77
CA THR A 115 -0.56 -7.63 -7.04
C THR A 115 -0.15 -6.78 -8.24
N ALA A 116 -0.35 -5.45 -8.16
CA ALA A 116 0.06 -4.52 -9.21
C ALA A 116 1.58 -4.55 -9.43
N ARG A 117 2.37 -4.47 -8.35
CA ARG A 117 3.84 -4.49 -8.44
C ARG A 117 4.38 -5.81 -8.94
N TRP A 118 3.79 -6.93 -8.51
CA TRP A 118 4.14 -8.25 -9.03
C TRP A 118 3.87 -8.34 -10.54
N GLY A 119 2.70 -7.88 -10.99
CA GLY A 119 2.34 -7.83 -12.41
C GLY A 119 3.31 -6.99 -13.23
N GLN A 120 3.61 -5.77 -12.77
CA GLN A 120 4.57 -4.86 -13.41
C GLN A 120 5.96 -5.50 -13.53
N THR A 121 6.43 -6.17 -12.48
CA THR A 121 7.74 -6.85 -12.47
C THR A 121 7.78 -8.05 -13.44
N LYS A 122 6.66 -8.78 -13.61
CA LYS A 122 6.51 -9.86 -14.60
C LYS A 122 6.40 -9.37 -16.04
N GLY A 123 6.05 -8.12 -16.26
CA GLY A 123 5.93 -7.49 -17.57
C GLY A 123 4.50 -7.13 -17.97
N VAL A 124 4.39 -6.40 -19.07
CA VAL A 124 3.17 -5.72 -19.51
C VAL A 124 1.96 -6.66 -19.63
N LEU A 125 2.11 -7.81 -20.28
CA LEU A 125 1.00 -8.74 -20.48
C LEU A 125 0.44 -9.26 -19.14
N ARG A 126 1.30 -9.56 -18.20
CA ARG A 126 0.87 -10.02 -16.86
C ARG A 126 0.24 -8.88 -16.06
N SER A 127 0.78 -7.68 -16.18
CA SER A 127 0.21 -6.49 -15.54
C SER A 127 -1.23 -6.24 -16.03
N LEU A 128 -1.45 -6.30 -17.34
CA LEU A 128 -2.78 -6.14 -17.94
C LEU A 128 -3.75 -7.27 -17.53
N ALA A 129 -3.28 -8.51 -17.44
CA ALA A 129 -4.12 -9.64 -17.00
C ALA A 129 -4.58 -9.50 -15.52
N LEU A 130 -3.82 -8.78 -14.69
CA LEU A 130 -4.17 -8.53 -13.28
C LEU A 130 -4.93 -7.23 -13.06
N LEU A 131 -5.03 -6.37 -14.07
CA LEU A 131 -5.70 -5.07 -13.97
C LEU A 131 -7.14 -5.16 -13.43
N PRO A 132 -8.01 -6.08 -13.89
CA PRO A 132 -9.36 -6.19 -13.34
C PRO A 132 -9.37 -6.48 -11.83
N THR A 133 -8.46 -7.33 -11.36
CA THR A 133 -8.33 -7.62 -9.91
C THR A 133 -7.95 -6.37 -9.12
N VAL A 134 -6.97 -5.59 -9.60
CA VAL A 134 -6.54 -4.37 -8.94
C VAL A 134 -7.66 -3.31 -8.93
N GLN A 135 -8.39 -3.16 -10.03
CA GLN A 135 -9.50 -2.22 -10.13
C GLN A 135 -10.66 -2.60 -9.21
N GLU A 136 -10.98 -3.89 -9.10
CA GLU A 136 -12.00 -4.38 -8.17
C GLU A 136 -11.64 -4.09 -6.70
N GLU A 137 -10.38 -4.32 -6.32
CA GLU A 137 -9.95 -4.00 -4.96
C GLU A 137 -9.98 -2.49 -4.69
N ILE A 138 -9.54 -1.64 -5.64
CA ILE A 138 -9.66 -0.18 -5.52
C ILE A 138 -11.11 0.23 -5.26
N ARG A 139 -12.07 -0.29 -6.06
CA ARG A 139 -13.49 0.00 -5.90
C ARG A 139 -13.99 -0.43 -4.52
N THR A 140 -13.68 -1.66 -4.11
CA THR A 140 -14.09 -2.19 -2.81
C THR A 140 -13.50 -1.39 -1.64
N ILE A 141 -12.23 -0.95 -1.73
CA ILE A 141 -11.62 -0.12 -0.69
C ILE A 141 -12.34 1.21 -0.57
N LEU A 142 -12.64 1.88 -1.69
CA LEU A 142 -13.36 3.16 -1.69
C LEU A 142 -14.79 3.04 -1.16
N GLU A 143 -15.46 1.90 -1.37
CA GLU A 143 -16.77 1.60 -0.78
C GLU A 143 -16.69 1.35 0.74
N LEU A 144 -15.61 0.72 1.21
CA LEU A 144 -15.40 0.42 2.63
C LEU A 144 -14.92 1.62 3.44
N ASP A 145 -14.02 2.40 2.85
CA ASP A 145 -13.41 3.58 3.47
C ASP A 145 -13.05 4.63 2.41
N PRO A 146 -13.95 5.58 2.12
CA PRO A 146 -13.68 6.65 1.16
C PRO A 146 -12.63 7.65 1.63
N THR A 147 -12.16 7.57 2.89
CA THR A 147 -11.09 8.42 3.43
C THR A 147 -9.70 7.78 3.36
N PHE A 148 -9.60 6.54 2.84
CA PHE A 148 -8.34 5.83 2.72
C PHE A 148 -7.43 6.45 1.65
N THR A 149 -6.63 7.44 2.04
CA THR A 149 -5.84 8.29 1.13
C THR A 149 -4.97 7.51 0.14
N ALA A 150 -4.29 6.44 0.60
CA ALA A 150 -3.35 5.70 -0.23
C ALA A 150 -4.01 5.00 -1.43
N VAL A 151 -5.32 4.67 -1.37
CA VAL A 151 -6.03 4.06 -2.51
C VAL A 151 -6.20 5.04 -3.66
N TYR A 152 -6.31 6.32 -3.39
CA TYR A 152 -6.37 7.35 -4.44
C TYR A 152 -5.05 7.44 -5.21
N ALA A 153 -3.90 7.30 -4.53
CA ALA A 153 -2.61 7.20 -5.20
C ALA A 153 -2.52 5.95 -6.10
N LEU A 154 -2.99 4.80 -5.61
CA LEU A 154 -3.03 3.57 -6.41
C LEU A 154 -3.95 3.72 -7.62
N ALA A 155 -5.17 4.24 -7.44
CA ALA A 155 -6.15 4.47 -8.50
C ALA A 155 -5.63 5.45 -9.56
N GLY A 156 -5.08 6.59 -9.12
CA GLY A 156 -4.48 7.57 -10.02
C GLY A 156 -3.34 6.99 -10.86
N ASN A 157 -2.45 6.22 -10.24
CA ASN A 157 -1.38 5.55 -10.96
C ASN A 157 -1.91 4.50 -11.96
N VAL A 158 -2.94 3.74 -11.62
CA VAL A 158 -3.56 2.78 -12.55
C VAL A 158 -4.12 3.51 -13.78
N PHE A 159 -4.89 4.59 -13.59
CA PHE A 159 -5.42 5.37 -14.71
C PHE A 159 -4.32 6.05 -15.55
N TYR A 160 -3.22 6.46 -14.92
CA TYR A 160 -2.09 7.10 -15.59
C TYR A 160 -1.25 6.14 -16.43
N GLU A 161 -0.95 4.94 -15.89
CA GLU A 161 -0.01 3.97 -16.49
C GLU A 161 -0.66 3.10 -17.56
N VAL A 162 -1.96 2.80 -17.43
CA VAL A 162 -2.68 1.95 -18.38
C VAL A 162 -2.90 2.72 -19.68
N PRO A 163 -2.66 2.10 -20.87
CA PRO A 163 -3.02 2.73 -22.14
C PRO A 163 -4.51 3.06 -22.24
N GLY A 164 -4.87 4.17 -22.86
CA GLY A 164 -6.29 4.61 -22.98
C GLY A 164 -7.21 3.57 -23.60
N LEU A 165 -6.75 2.83 -24.61
CA LEU A 165 -7.49 1.73 -25.25
C LEU A 165 -7.80 0.56 -24.28
N LEU A 166 -7.10 0.47 -23.16
CA LEU A 166 -7.21 -0.57 -22.14
C LEU A 166 -7.81 -0.05 -20.84
N GLY A 167 -8.37 1.17 -20.85
CA GLY A 167 -9.04 1.76 -19.70
C GLY A 167 -8.24 2.80 -18.93
N GLY A 168 -7.05 3.19 -19.41
CA GLY A 168 -6.31 4.33 -18.87
C GLY A 168 -7.01 5.64 -19.21
N ASP A 169 -6.91 6.63 -18.32
CA ASP A 169 -7.61 7.91 -18.45
C ASP A 169 -6.89 8.97 -17.62
N LEU A 170 -6.25 9.93 -18.29
CA LEU A 170 -5.51 10.99 -17.61
C LEU A 170 -6.40 11.94 -16.81
N GLY A 171 -7.66 12.14 -17.23
CA GLY A 171 -8.62 12.96 -16.48
C GLY A 171 -9.01 12.28 -15.16
N LYS A 172 -9.31 10.97 -15.21
CA LYS A 172 -9.56 10.18 -13.99
C LYS A 172 -8.32 10.06 -13.11
N ALA A 173 -7.13 9.94 -13.70
CA ALA A 173 -5.90 9.95 -12.92
C ALA A 173 -5.77 11.25 -12.12
N GLU A 174 -5.96 12.41 -12.78
CA GLU A 174 -5.95 13.73 -12.16
C GLU A 174 -7.01 13.83 -11.05
N GLU A 175 -8.24 13.41 -11.31
CA GLU A 175 -9.33 13.40 -10.33
C GLU A 175 -8.97 12.59 -9.07
N MET A 176 -8.40 11.39 -9.25
CA MET A 176 -7.99 10.56 -8.11
C MET A 176 -6.89 11.21 -7.29
N PHE A 177 -5.86 11.77 -7.93
CA PHE A 177 -4.81 12.47 -7.21
C PHE A 177 -5.33 13.67 -6.43
N TRP A 178 -6.26 14.45 -6.99
CA TRP A 178 -6.89 15.57 -6.27
C TRP A 178 -7.72 15.10 -5.08
N LYS A 179 -8.56 14.08 -5.24
CA LYS A 179 -9.33 13.49 -4.13
C LYS A 179 -8.43 13.00 -2.99
N GLY A 180 -7.29 12.38 -3.33
CA GLY A 180 -6.31 11.99 -2.33
C GLY A 180 -5.68 13.18 -1.61
N LEU A 181 -5.37 14.26 -2.32
CA LEU A 181 -4.82 15.50 -1.73
C LEU A 181 -5.82 16.26 -0.86
N GLU A 182 -7.11 16.14 -1.11
CA GLU A 182 -8.18 16.65 -0.24
C GLU A 182 -8.20 15.92 1.12
N GLN A 183 -7.88 14.60 1.13
CA GLN A 183 -7.79 13.80 2.35
C GLN A 183 -6.47 14.04 3.10
N ASP A 184 -5.35 14.09 2.36
CA ASP A 184 -4.02 14.29 2.92
C ASP A 184 -3.17 15.21 2.02
N PRO A 185 -3.15 16.52 2.28
CA PRO A 185 -2.35 17.49 1.51
C PRO A 185 -0.84 17.27 1.59
N LYS A 186 -0.36 16.50 2.59
CA LYS A 186 1.06 16.22 2.85
C LYS A 186 1.54 14.91 2.22
N PHE A 187 0.65 14.18 1.55
CA PHE A 187 1.02 12.95 0.85
C PHE A 187 1.70 13.31 -0.49
N THR A 188 3.01 13.44 -0.46
CA THR A 188 3.82 13.96 -1.58
C THR A 188 3.77 13.09 -2.84
N GLY A 189 3.59 11.77 -2.71
CA GLY A 189 3.42 10.87 -3.86
C GLY A 189 2.20 11.19 -4.72
N LEU A 190 1.10 11.71 -4.12
CA LEU A 190 -0.06 12.19 -4.88
C LEU A 190 0.29 13.42 -5.73
N ARG A 191 1.10 14.35 -5.19
CA ARG A 191 1.56 15.52 -5.95
C ARG A 191 2.49 15.15 -7.09
N VAL A 192 3.37 14.17 -6.89
CA VAL A 192 4.23 13.62 -7.96
C VAL A 192 3.37 13.03 -9.07
N GLY A 193 2.39 12.17 -8.73
CA GLY A 193 1.46 11.57 -9.69
C GLY A 193 0.67 12.63 -10.47
N LEU A 194 0.16 13.65 -9.77
CA LEU A 194 -0.52 14.79 -10.37
C LEU A 194 0.41 15.58 -11.31
N GLY A 195 1.62 15.86 -10.87
CA GLY A 195 2.63 16.55 -11.68
C GLY A 195 2.94 15.81 -12.99
N LYS A 196 3.11 14.48 -12.91
CA LYS A 196 3.30 13.61 -14.10
C LYS A 196 2.09 13.70 -15.05
N THR A 197 0.88 13.67 -14.51
CA THR A 197 -0.36 13.75 -15.28
C THR A 197 -0.48 15.10 -15.99
N LEU A 198 -0.18 16.20 -15.28
CA LEU A 198 -0.19 17.55 -15.81
C LEU A 198 0.88 17.77 -16.90
N ILE A 199 2.07 17.18 -16.75
CA ILE A 199 3.10 17.19 -17.81
C ILE A 199 2.56 16.48 -19.07
N LYS A 200 1.94 15.32 -18.91
CA LYS A 200 1.43 14.51 -20.03
C LYS A 200 0.26 15.18 -20.76
N THR A 201 -0.51 16.02 -20.06
CA THR A 201 -1.60 16.83 -20.62
C THR A 201 -1.17 18.23 -21.09
N GLY A 202 0.12 18.57 -20.99
CA GLY A 202 0.68 19.85 -21.47
C GLY A 202 0.49 21.03 -20.52
N ARG A 203 -0.05 20.83 -19.32
CA ARG A 203 -0.30 21.85 -18.29
C ARG A 203 0.96 22.10 -17.46
N ILE A 204 2.00 22.62 -18.11
CA ILE A 204 3.36 22.69 -17.56
C ILE A 204 3.47 23.62 -16.34
N ALA A 205 2.77 24.76 -16.34
CA ALA A 205 2.81 25.69 -15.20
C ALA A 205 2.23 25.06 -13.92
N GLU A 206 1.11 24.36 -14.06
CA GLU A 206 0.47 23.66 -12.94
C GLU A 206 1.31 22.46 -12.46
N ALA A 207 1.90 21.71 -13.39
CA ALA A 207 2.84 20.63 -13.04
C ALA A 207 4.01 21.17 -12.21
N ARG A 208 4.60 22.29 -12.63
CA ARG A 208 5.68 22.95 -11.90
C ARG A 208 5.26 23.32 -10.48
N TYR A 209 4.07 23.89 -10.31
CA TYR A 209 3.53 24.23 -8.99
C TYR A 209 3.42 22.98 -8.07
N GLN A 210 2.83 21.88 -8.58
CA GLN A 210 2.66 20.67 -7.79
C GLN A 210 4.00 20.01 -7.42
N LEU A 211 4.93 19.95 -8.36
CA LEU A 211 6.26 19.37 -8.14
C LEU A 211 7.11 20.22 -7.19
N GLN A 212 6.99 21.55 -7.26
CA GLN A 212 7.67 22.44 -6.31
C GLN A 212 7.12 22.24 -4.91
N ALA A 213 5.80 22.09 -4.75
CA ALA A 213 5.16 21.81 -3.46
C ALA A 213 5.65 20.50 -2.80
N VAL A 214 6.09 19.49 -3.59
CA VAL A 214 6.77 18.29 -3.06
C VAL A 214 8.08 18.66 -2.38
N LEU A 215 8.87 19.54 -3.01
CA LEU A 215 10.19 19.93 -2.48
C LEU A 215 10.08 20.85 -1.26
N ASP A 216 9.02 21.64 -1.19
CA ASP A 216 8.77 22.60 -0.12
C ASP A 216 8.11 21.98 1.11
N GLU A 217 7.58 20.73 0.99
CA GLU A 217 6.95 20.04 2.12
C GLU A 217 7.94 19.76 3.25
N ARG A 218 7.61 20.18 4.47
CA ARG A 218 8.48 20.08 5.65
C ARG A 218 8.11 18.92 6.58
N ALA A 219 6.91 18.41 6.47
CA ALA A 219 6.37 17.35 7.29
C ALA A 219 5.55 16.35 6.44
N PRO A 220 6.18 15.68 5.47
CA PRO A 220 5.47 14.76 4.59
C PRO A 220 4.89 13.59 5.39
N THR A 221 3.75 13.08 4.97
CA THR A 221 3.07 11.94 5.60
C THR A 221 3.97 10.70 5.66
N ASN A 222 4.80 10.49 4.64
CA ASN A 222 5.83 9.44 4.64
C ASN A 222 7.19 10.04 4.32
N LEU A 223 7.99 10.27 5.36
CA LEU A 223 9.32 10.87 5.23
C LEU A 223 10.29 10.00 4.41
N ALA A 224 10.15 8.67 4.52
CA ALA A 224 11.02 7.75 3.79
C ALA A 224 10.72 7.77 2.27
N ASP A 225 9.44 7.73 1.89
CA ASP A 225 9.04 7.85 0.48
C ASP A 225 9.41 9.24 -0.07
N TRP A 226 9.18 10.30 0.69
CA TRP A 226 9.58 11.66 0.29
C TRP A 226 11.09 11.75 0.02
N THR A 227 11.90 11.16 0.93
CA THR A 227 13.37 11.23 0.83
C THR A 227 13.92 10.42 -0.35
N LEU A 228 13.43 9.18 -0.52
CA LEU A 228 14.04 8.23 -1.46
C LEU A 228 13.34 8.18 -2.83
N LYS A 229 12.09 8.64 -2.92
CA LYS A 229 11.27 8.52 -4.14
C LYS A 229 10.76 9.89 -4.60
N ASP A 230 9.90 10.53 -3.82
CA ASP A 230 9.08 11.65 -4.29
C ASP A 230 9.91 12.90 -4.57
N SER A 231 10.81 13.30 -3.66
CA SER A 231 11.67 14.48 -3.84
C SER A 231 12.68 14.30 -4.97
N PRO A 232 13.38 13.16 -5.13
CA PRO A 232 14.22 12.89 -6.30
C PRO A 232 13.44 12.90 -7.61
N GLU A 233 12.25 12.26 -7.66
CA GLU A 233 11.41 12.23 -8.87
C GLU A 233 10.89 13.64 -9.22
N ALA A 234 10.42 14.41 -8.23
CA ALA A 234 9.98 15.78 -8.45
C ALA A 234 11.10 16.67 -9.02
N LYS A 235 12.32 16.55 -8.49
CA LYS A 235 13.50 17.26 -9.03
C LYS A 235 13.80 16.86 -10.48
N ALA A 236 13.76 15.58 -10.80
CA ALA A 236 13.99 15.07 -12.14
C ALA A 236 12.94 15.60 -13.13
N LEU A 237 11.65 15.56 -12.74
CA LEU A 237 10.54 16.06 -13.55
C LEU A 237 10.63 17.58 -13.77
N LEU A 238 10.94 18.37 -12.72
CA LEU A 238 11.15 19.82 -12.84
C LEU A 238 12.29 20.16 -13.81
N ASN A 239 13.39 19.40 -13.74
CA ASN A 239 14.50 19.58 -14.70
C ASN A 239 14.07 19.22 -16.13
N GLY A 240 13.26 18.18 -16.32
CA GLY A 240 12.76 17.74 -17.62
C GLY A 240 11.78 18.73 -18.28
N ILE A 241 11.15 19.60 -17.49
CA ILE A 241 10.24 20.65 -18.01
C ILE A 241 10.85 22.05 -17.95
N ARG A 242 12.17 22.16 -17.68
CA ARG A 242 12.86 23.45 -17.67
C ARG A 242 12.77 24.11 -19.06
N GLY A 243 12.32 25.38 -19.12
CA GLY A 243 12.17 26.14 -20.37
C GLY A 243 10.92 25.78 -21.18
N ARG A 244 10.05 24.87 -20.72
CA ARG A 244 8.71 24.66 -21.30
C ARG A 244 7.72 25.63 -20.66
N SER A 245 6.84 26.19 -21.45
CA SER A 245 5.71 27.05 -21.04
C SER A 245 4.39 26.30 -21.14
#